data_341cb2e920e4e3a03849bccdeda75afc
#
_entry.id   341cb2e920e4e3a03849bccdeda75afc
#
_cell.length_a   1.000
_cell.length_b   1.000
_cell.length_c   1.000
_cell.angle_alpha   90.00
_cell.angle_beta   90.00
_cell.angle_gamma   90.00
#
_symmetry.space_group_name_H-M   'P 1'
#
loop_
_entity.id
_entity.type
_entity.pdbx_description
1 polymer ?
#
loop_
_entity_poly.entity_id
_entity_poly.type
_entity_poly.pdbx_seq_one_letter_code
_entity_poly.pdbx_strand_id
1 'polypeptide(L)'
;RLVGSEMCIRDSAVIEFVMARDINNLPAGKTRILGDKAVVTVSTVTPQTSDKALFQRRDSHLTLETDLEGSELFEVSLGELTPTKPADEAADLTVGTAGTSIAGMLCEGRFALYLAGEPYKSGLKAQGCGKLKKAVFSIELDEDEEEAAEE
;
A
#
# COMPACT_ATOMS: atom_id res chain seq x y z
N ARG A 1 13.66 -4.47 -5.61
CA ARG A 1 14.28 -5.33 -6.59
C ARG A 1 13.51 -6.63 -6.78
N LEU A 2 13.28 -6.97 -8.01
CA LEU A 2 12.63 -8.22 -8.37
C LEU A 2 13.64 -9.36 -8.39
N VAL A 3 13.37 -10.42 -7.69
CA VAL A 3 14.30 -11.50 -7.54
C VAL A 3 13.60 -12.82 -7.78
N GLY A 4 13.96 -13.43 -8.86
CA GLY A 4 13.70 -14.81 -9.12
C GLY A 4 12.27 -15.29 -9.02
N SER A 5 12.14 -16.59 -9.05
CA SER A 5 10.85 -17.27 -9.15
C SER A 5 10.06 -17.33 -7.84
N GLU A 6 10.71 -17.20 -6.70
CA GLU A 6 10.05 -17.30 -5.39
C GLU A 6 9.14 -16.10 -5.12
N MET A 7 9.57 -14.93 -5.53
CA MET A 7 8.78 -13.72 -5.40
C MET A 7 7.50 -13.80 -6.23
N CYS A 8 7.54 -14.54 -7.32
CA CYS A 8 6.47 -14.62 -8.29
C CYS A 8 5.23 -15.36 -7.81
N ILE A 9 5.33 -16.25 -6.82
CA ILE A 9 4.18 -17.06 -6.41
C ILE A 9 3.09 -16.20 -5.78
N ARG A 10 3.44 -15.31 -4.87
CA ARG A 10 2.47 -14.42 -4.22
C ARG A 10 2.01 -13.31 -5.14
N ASP A 11 2.95 -12.72 -5.87
CA ASP A 11 2.63 -11.69 -6.85
C ASP A 11 1.71 -12.24 -7.92
N SER A 12 1.96 -13.47 -8.38
CA SER A 12 1.10 -14.14 -9.34
C SER A 12 -0.30 -14.38 -8.78
N ALA A 13 -0.41 -14.77 -7.51
CA ALA A 13 -1.70 -14.98 -6.89
C ALA A 13 -2.52 -13.69 -6.82
N VAL A 14 -1.87 -12.57 -6.50
CA VAL A 14 -2.52 -11.26 -6.47
C VAL A 14 -2.92 -10.82 -7.88
N ILE A 15 -2.02 -10.98 -8.85
CA ILE A 15 -2.31 -10.64 -10.25
C ILE A 15 -3.46 -11.48 -10.79
N GLU A 16 -3.44 -12.79 -10.55
CA GLU A 16 -4.52 -13.68 -10.97
C GLU A 16 -5.85 -13.30 -10.32
N PHE A 17 -5.83 -12.95 -9.03
CA PHE A 17 -7.02 -12.50 -8.33
C PHE A 17 -7.60 -11.23 -8.97
N VAL A 18 -6.75 -10.25 -9.25
CA VAL A 18 -7.17 -8.99 -9.87
C VAL A 18 -7.72 -9.22 -11.28
N MET A 19 -7.09 -10.10 -12.05
CA MET A 19 -7.50 -10.38 -13.43
C MET A 19 -8.74 -11.27 -13.51
N ALA A 20 -8.91 -12.19 -12.56
CA ALA A 20 -10.04 -13.12 -12.56
C ALA A 20 -11.33 -12.53 -12.01
N ARG A 21 -11.25 -11.37 -11.34
CA ARG A 21 -12.38 -10.75 -10.65
C ARG A 21 -12.52 -9.30 -11.03
N ASP A 22 -13.77 -8.85 -11.05
CA ASP A 22 -14.04 -7.43 -11.08
C ASP A 22 -13.82 -6.87 -9.67
N ILE A 23 -12.68 -6.22 -9.47
CA ILE A 23 -12.31 -5.66 -8.16
C ILE A 23 -13.27 -4.57 -7.69
N ASN A 24 -14.02 -3.96 -8.61
CA ASN A 24 -15.04 -2.97 -8.25
C ASN A 24 -16.23 -3.58 -7.51
N ASN A 25 -16.43 -4.88 -7.65
CA ASN A 25 -17.52 -5.60 -7.00
C ASN A 25 -17.08 -6.34 -5.72
N LEU A 26 -15.85 -6.13 -5.25
CA LEU A 26 -15.44 -6.69 -3.98
C LEU A 26 -16.22 -6.07 -2.82
N PRO A 27 -16.59 -6.88 -1.82
CA PRO A 27 -17.30 -6.34 -0.65
C PRO A 27 -16.38 -5.41 0.16
N ALA A 28 -16.99 -4.46 0.84
CA ALA A 28 -16.27 -3.63 1.80
C ALA A 28 -15.65 -4.52 2.89
N GLY A 29 -14.48 -4.12 3.38
CA GLY A 29 -13.75 -4.87 4.39
C GLY A 29 -12.68 -5.76 3.78
N LYS A 30 -12.27 -6.77 4.53
CA LYS A 30 -11.14 -7.64 4.17
C LYS A 30 -11.58 -8.89 3.42
N THR A 31 -10.85 -9.21 2.36
CA THR A 31 -10.99 -10.47 1.62
C THR A 31 -9.62 -11.14 1.55
N ARG A 32 -9.54 -12.39 1.95
CA ARG A 32 -8.28 -13.16 1.89
C ARG A 32 -8.05 -13.66 0.46
N ILE A 33 -6.82 -13.52 -0.02
CA ILE A 33 -6.41 -13.98 -1.35
C ILE A 33 -5.59 -15.25 -1.23
N LEU A 34 -4.63 -15.27 -0.31
CA LEU A 34 -3.73 -16.41 -0.09
C LEU A 34 -3.57 -16.59 1.42
N GLY A 35 -4.59 -17.20 2.03
CA GLY A 35 -4.63 -17.32 3.48
C GLY A 35 -4.50 -15.94 4.15
N ASP A 36 -3.68 -15.87 5.18
CA ASP A 36 -3.40 -14.60 5.86
C ASP A 36 -2.22 -13.83 5.24
N LYS A 37 -1.57 -14.40 4.22
CA LYS A 37 -0.36 -13.82 3.62
C LYS A 37 -0.64 -12.78 2.56
N ALA A 38 -1.81 -12.80 1.95
CA ALA A 38 -2.24 -11.77 1.01
C ALA A 38 -3.72 -11.48 1.27
N VAL A 39 -4.01 -10.22 1.55
CA VAL A 39 -5.34 -9.74 1.93
C VAL A 39 -5.62 -8.45 1.19
N VAL A 40 -6.84 -8.29 0.67
CA VAL A 40 -7.29 -7.01 0.14
C VAL A 40 -8.31 -6.40 1.09
N THR A 41 -8.17 -5.10 1.33
CA THR A 41 -9.12 -4.32 2.13
C THR A 41 -9.75 -3.27 1.23
N VAL A 42 -11.07 -3.31 1.14
CA VAL A 42 -11.84 -2.29 0.40
C VAL A 42 -12.47 -1.35 1.40
N SER A 43 -12.21 -0.07 1.25
CA SER A 43 -12.74 0.95 2.16
C SER A 43 -13.06 2.25 1.42
N THR A 44 -13.96 3.03 2.01
CA THR A 44 -14.24 4.39 1.58
C THR A 44 -13.61 5.32 2.59
N VAL A 45 -12.78 6.23 2.11
CA VAL A 45 -12.04 7.16 2.96
C VAL A 45 -12.28 8.60 2.52
N THR A 46 -12.13 9.52 3.46
CA THR A 46 -12.11 10.95 3.18
C THR A 46 -10.66 11.36 3.01
N PRO A 47 -10.26 11.87 1.83
CA PRO A 47 -8.87 12.29 1.62
C PRO A 47 -8.44 13.38 2.59
N GLN A 48 -7.18 13.32 3.00
CA GLN A 48 -6.56 14.30 3.88
C GLN A 48 -5.59 15.17 3.11
N THR A 49 -5.34 16.37 3.61
CA THR A 49 -4.26 17.21 3.06
C THR A 49 -2.90 16.65 3.50
N SER A 50 -1.88 16.86 2.66
CA SER A 50 -0.54 16.32 2.91
C SER A 50 0.05 16.74 4.26
N ASP A 51 -0.21 17.98 4.69
CA ASP A 51 0.29 18.52 5.97
C ASP A 51 -0.31 17.80 7.19
N LYS A 52 -1.48 17.22 7.07
CA LYS A 52 -2.15 16.50 8.16
C LYS A 52 -1.85 15.01 8.17
N ALA A 53 -1.43 14.46 7.05
CA ALA A 53 -1.15 13.03 6.93
C ALA A 53 0.27 12.72 7.41
N LEU A 54 0.44 11.58 8.05
CA LEU A 54 1.76 11.05 8.41
C LEU A 54 2.22 10.04 7.37
N PHE A 55 3.53 9.96 7.18
CA PHE A 55 4.12 8.87 6.42
C PHE A 55 3.92 7.56 7.20
N GLN A 56 3.76 6.48 6.48
CA GLN A 56 3.69 5.14 7.05
C GLN A 56 4.74 4.25 6.38
N ARG A 57 5.21 3.26 7.11
CA ARG A 57 6.18 2.29 6.63
C ARG A 57 5.80 0.90 7.14
N ARG A 58 5.86 -0.06 6.25
CA ARG A 58 5.73 -1.47 6.60
C ARG A 58 7.04 -2.17 6.27
N ASP A 59 7.53 -2.97 7.18
CA ASP A 59 8.86 -3.58 7.04
C ASP A 59 8.79 -5.01 6.50
N SER A 60 7.65 -5.68 6.67
CA SER A 60 7.45 -7.09 6.29
C SER A 60 6.35 -7.30 5.27
N HIS A 61 5.83 -6.25 4.65
CA HIS A 61 4.75 -6.34 3.67
C HIS A 61 5.02 -5.45 2.46
N LEU A 62 4.59 -5.93 1.30
CA LEU A 62 4.36 -5.10 0.13
C LEU A 62 2.93 -4.56 0.21
N THR A 63 2.73 -3.35 -0.25
CA THR A 63 1.40 -2.75 -0.28
C THR A 63 1.08 -2.31 -1.71
N LEU A 64 -0.01 -2.82 -2.26
CA LEU A 64 -0.49 -2.44 -3.58
C LEU A 64 -1.83 -1.73 -3.41
N GLU A 65 -1.92 -0.51 -3.92
CA GLU A 65 -3.14 0.31 -3.79
C GLU A 65 -3.70 0.68 -5.15
N THR A 66 -5.01 0.68 -5.25
CA THR A 66 -5.72 1.19 -6.43
C THR A 66 -7.00 1.88 -5.98
N ASP A 67 -7.46 2.83 -6.79
CA ASP A 67 -8.72 3.52 -6.55
C ASP A 67 -9.83 2.84 -7.32
N LEU A 68 -10.92 2.55 -6.64
CA LEU A 68 -12.14 1.99 -7.23
C LEU A 68 -13.12 3.09 -7.64
N GLU A 69 -13.13 4.18 -6.86
CA GLU A 69 -13.89 5.40 -7.17
C GLU A 69 -13.09 6.60 -6.71
N GLY A 70 -12.96 7.60 -7.56
CA GLY A 70 -12.25 8.83 -7.27
C GLY A 70 -10.77 8.77 -7.61
N SER A 71 -10.04 9.74 -7.12
CA SER A 71 -8.59 9.85 -7.32
C SER A 71 -7.94 10.42 -6.07
N GLU A 72 -6.64 10.19 -5.93
CA GLU A 72 -5.88 10.64 -4.77
C GLU A 72 -4.49 11.05 -5.17
N LEU A 73 -3.86 11.87 -4.34
CA LEU A 73 -2.43 12.09 -4.41
C LEU A 73 -1.74 11.16 -3.42
N PHE A 74 -0.50 10.82 -3.72
CA PHE A 74 0.37 10.07 -2.81
C PHE A 74 1.76 10.68 -2.83
N GLU A 75 2.53 10.40 -1.77
CA GLU A 75 3.93 10.83 -1.66
C GLU A 75 4.78 9.66 -1.21
N VAL A 76 5.96 9.55 -1.79
CA VAL A 76 6.96 8.56 -1.39
C VAL A 76 8.17 9.31 -0.89
N SER A 77 8.65 8.95 0.30
CA SER A 77 9.83 9.61 0.87
C SER A 77 11.10 9.20 0.14
N LEU A 78 11.98 10.17 -0.07
CA LEU A 78 13.33 9.94 -0.59
C LEU A 78 14.33 9.66 0.53
N GLY A 79 13.91 9.75 1.79
CA GLY A 79 14.74 9.53 2.96
C GLY A 79 14.05 8.64 3.98
N GLU A 80 14.66 8.56 5.15
CA GLU A 80 14.14 7.72 6.22
C GLU A 80 12.96 8.35 6.94
N LEU A 81 12.15 7.48 7.53
CA LEU A 81 11.05 7.88 8.40
C LEU A 81 11.59 8.23 9.79
N THR A 82 11.12 9.33 10.36
CA THR A 82 11.32 9.66 11.76
C THR A 82 10.03 9.30 12.50
N PRO A 83 10.02 8.19 13.28
CA PRO A 83 8.79 7.77 13.96
C PRO A 83 8.29 8.81 14.95
N THR A 84 6.98 8.99 15.00
CA THR A 84 6.33 9.89 15.97
C THR A 84 5.78 9.13 17.17
N LYS A 85 5.74 7.80 17.09
CA LYS A 85 5.34 6.90 18.17
C LYS A 85 5.96 5.52 17.94
N PRO A 86 5.98 4.64 18.94
CA PRO A 86 6.51 3.28 18.77
C PRO A 86 5.77 2.51 17.66
N ALA A 87 6.51 1.65 16.98
CA ALA A 87 5.95 0.81 15.92
C ALA A 87 4.87 -0.12 16.46
N ASP A 88 3.82 -0.31 15.67
CA ASP A 88 2.83 -1.35 15.94
C ASP A 88 3.30 -2.63 15.24
N GLU A 89 3.96 -3.50 16.00
CA GLU A 89 4.53 -4.73 15.46
C GLU A 89 3.47 -5.71 14.96
N ALA A 90 2.32 -5.75 15.61
CA ALA A 90 1.24 -6.64 15.22
C ALA A 90 0.65 -6.27 13.86
N ALA A 91 0.56 -4.98 13.57
CA ALA A 91 0.06 -4.47 12.29
C ALA A 91 1.19 -4.25 11.26
N ASP A 92 2.45 -4.44 11.66
CA ASP A 92 3.61 -4.09 10.83
C ASP A 92 3.51 -2.66 10.31
N LEU A 93 3.34 -1.71 11.23
CA LEU A 93 3.10 -0.32 10.87
C LEU A 93 3.91 0.62 11.76
N THR A 94 4.71 1.46 11.13
CA THR A 94 5.38 2.58 11.77
C THR A 94 4.90 3.86 11.09
N VAL A 95 4.54 4.86 11.87
CA VAL A 95 4.10 6.16 11.35
C VAL A 95 5.01 7.27 11.83
N GLY A 96 5.14 8.31 11.03
CA GLY A 96 6.01 9.42 11.39
C GLY A 96 6.11 10.48 10.33
N THR A 97 7.17 11.26 10.42
CA THR A 97 7.49 12.31 9.46
C THR A 97 8.67 11.90 8.59
N ALA A 98 8.79 12.53 7.45
CA ALA A 98 9.92 12.33 6.55
C ALA A 98 10.23 13.67 5.88
N GLY A 99 11.42 13.76 5.30
CA GLY A 99 11.87 14.99 4.64
C GLY A 99 11.35 15.11 3.22
N THR A 100 12.27 15.17 2.27
CA THR A 100 11.94 15.32 0.85
C THR A 100 11.19 14.11 0.30
N SER A 101 10.13 14.37 -0.46
CA SER A 101 9.31 13.32 -1.06
C SER A 101 9.04 13.60 -2.55
N ILE A 102 8.64 12.54 -3.25
CA ILE A 102 8.06 12.65 -4.60
C ILE A 102 6.56 12.44 -4.48
N ALA A 103 5.81 13.21 -5.25
CA ALA A 103 4.36 13.11 -5.27
C ALA A 103 3.89 12.55 -6.61
N GLY A 104 2.77 11.84 -6.57
CA GLY A 104 2.11 11.33 -7.76
C GLY A 104 0.62 11.30 -7.56
N MET A 105 -0.10 10.96 -8.62
CA MET A 105 -1.55 10.86 -8.61
C MET A 105 -1.97 9.43 -8.94
N LEU A 106 -2.88 8.90 -8.15
CA LEU A 106 -3.50 7.60 -8.37
C LEU A 106 -4.98 7.81 -8.72
N CYS A 107 -5.48 6.99 -9.61
CA CYS A 107 -6.87 7.04 -10.04
C CYS A 107 -7.34 5.64 -10.44
N GLU A 108 -8.59 5.55 -10.86
CA GLU A 108 -9.17 4.30 -11.34
C GLU A 108 -8.35 3.71 -12.49
N GLY A 109 -8.15 2.39 -12.44
CA GLY A 109 -7.40 1.67 -13.47
C GLY A 109 -5.88 1.72 -13.32
N ARG A 110 -5.38 2.32 -12.24
CA ARG A 110 -3.95 2.40 -11.97
C ARG A 110 -3.62 1.83 -10.59
N PHE A 111 -2.39 1.37 -10.43
CA PHE A 111 -1.88 0.81 -9.20
C PHE A 111 -0.64 1.55 -8.74
N ALA A 112 -0.49 1.70 -7.43
CA ALA A 112 0.76 2.10 -6.79
C ALA A 112 1.25 0.93 -5.94
N LEU A 113 2.52 0.58 -6.09
CA LEU A 113 3.16 -0.47 -5.31
C LEU A 113 4.20 0.16 -4.39
N TYR A 114 4.01 -0.05 -3.09
CA TYR A 114 4.95 0.43 -2.07
C TYR A 114 5.74 -0.76 -1.54
N LEU A 115 7.05 -0.67 -1.60
CA LEU A 115 7.95 -1.75 -1.17
C LEU A 115 8.08 -1.77 0.35
N ALA A 116 8.51 -2.91 0.88
CA ALA A 116 8.84 -3.02 2.30
C ALA A 116 9.96 -2.04 2.66
N GLY A 117 9.81 -1.36 3.79
CA GLY A 117 10.79 -0.37 4.24
C GLY A 117 10.66 1.02 3.61
N GLU A 118 9.74 1.20 2.67
CA GLU A 118 9.56 2.46 1.96
C GLU A 118 8.51 3.33 2.66
N PRO A 119 8.90 4.52 3.19
CA PRO A 119 7.91 5.42 3.78
C PRO A 119 7.07 6.10 2.71
N TYR A 120 5.77 6.09 2.90
CA TYR A 120 4.84 6.72 1.97
C TYR A 120 3.62 7.27 2.69
N LYS A 121 2.91 8.17 2.05
CA LYS A 121 1.54 8.54 2.43
C LYS A 121 0.63 8.48 1.22
N SER A 122 -0.58 8.00 1.44
CA SER A 122 -1.62 7.88 0.42
C SER A 122 -2.93 8.44 0.95
N GLY A 123 -3.97 8.41 0.14
CA GLY A 123 -5.25 9.00 0.53
C GLY A 123 -5.18 10.50 0.67
N LEU A 124 -4.30 11.16 -0.08
CA LEU A 124 -4.14 12.60 -0.03
C LEU A 124 -5.14 13.26 -0.99
N LYS A 125 -5.61 14.42 -0.59
CA LYS A 125 -6.65 15.12 -1.31
C LYS A 125 -6.19 15.57 -2.70
N ALA A 126 -6.88 15.05 -3.72
CA ALA A 126 -6.78 15.53 -5.09
C ALA A 126 -7.89 16.54 -5.35
N GLN A 127 -7.63 17.47 -6.27
CA GLN A 127 -8.60 18.51 -6.59
C GLN A 127 -9.91 17.89 -7.08
N GLY A 128 -11.03 18.33 -6.52
CA GLY A 128 -12.35 17.88 -6.92
C GLY A 128 -12.79 16.54 -6.36
N CYS A 129 -11.96 15.87 -5.58
CA CYS A 129 -12.31 14.58 -4.98
C CYS A 129 -12.55 14.70 -3.48
N GLY A 130 -13.81 14.60 -3.07
CA GLY A 130 -14.18 14.65 -1.65
C GLY A 130 -14.37 13.28 -1.02
N LYS A 131 -14.43 12.23 -1.81
CA LYS A 131 -14.66 10.86 -1.35
C LYS A 131 -13.91 9.88 -2.22
N LEU A 132 -13.30 8.89 -1.58
CA LEU A 132 -12.41 7.96 -2.23
C LEU A 132 -12.75 6.53 -1.80
N LYS A 133 -13.03 5.66 -2.76
CA LYS A 133 -13.17 4.23 -2.50
C LYS A 133 -11.94 3.54 -3.06
N LYS A 134 -11.24 2.77 -2.23
CA LYS A 134 -9.99 2.17 -2.64
C LYS A 134 -9.85 0.72 -2.18
N ALA A 135 -9.01 -0.02 -2.89
CA ALA A 135 -8.61 -1.37 -2.54
C ALA A 135 -7.12 -1.37 -2.20
N VAL A 136 -6.79 -1.88 -1.03
CA VAL A 136 -5.42 -1.98 -0.54
C VAL A 136 -5.08 -3.45 -0.37
N PHE A 137 -4.10 -3.92 -1.15
CA PHE A 137 -3.58 -5.28 -1.06
C PHE A 137 -2.36 -5.27 -0.16
N SER A 138 -2.39 -6.09 0.88
CA SER A 138 -1.26 -6.29 1.79
C SER A 138 -0.70 -7.68 1.57
N ILE A 139 0.58 -7.76 1.22
CA ILE A 139 1.24 -9.01 0.85
C ILE A 139 2.42 -9.22 1.78
N GLU A 140 2.32 -10.22 2.66
CA GLU A 140 3.37 -10.54 3.60
C GLU A 140 4.57 -11.16 2.88
N LEU A 141 5.76 -10.67 3.17
CA LEU A 141 7.01 -11.22 2.65
C LEU A 141 7.45 -12.44 3.46
N ASP A 142 8.09 -13.40 2.80
CA ASP A 142 8.77 -14.49 3.50
C ASP A 142 10.08 -13.98 4.10
N GLU A 143 10.59 -14.69 5.13
CA GLU A 143 11.86 -14.32 5.77
C GLU A 143 13.02 -14.24 4.76
N ASP A 144 13.07 -15.16 3.81
CA ASP A 144 14.09 -15.15 2.75
C ASP A 144 13.97 -13.92 1.84
N GLU A 145 12.75 -13.47 1.57
CA GLU A 145 12.49 -12.27 0.79
C GLU A 145 12.86 -11.00 1.57
N GLU A 146 12.65 -11.00 2.88
CA GLU A 146 13.05 -9.91 3.75
C GLU A 146 14.58 -9.77 3.79
N GLU A 147 15.30 -10.86 3.90
CA GLU A 147 16.77 -10.85 3.85
C GLU A 147 17.28 -10.30 2.51
N ALA A 148 16.67 -10.70 1.41
CA ALA A 148 17.03 -10.19 0.09
C ALA A 148 16.74 -8.69 -0.06
N ALA A 149 15.73 -8.18 0.59
CA ALA A 149 15.39 -6.76 0.57
C ALA A 149 16.37 -5.90 1.37
N GLU A 150 17.02 -6.47 2.41
CA GLU A 150 18.00 -5.78 3.23
C GLU A 150 19.38 -5.69 2.57
N GLU A 151 19.68 -6.55 1.63
CA GLU A 151 20.91 -6.55 0.85
C GLU A 151 20.83 -5.58 -0.33
#